data_86fe8045d35b2b00f6ae70b897f60a83
#
_entry.id   86fe8045d35b2b00f6ae70b897f60a83
#
_cell.length_a   1.000
_cell.length_b   1.000
_cell.length_c   1.000
_cell.angle_alpha   90.00
_cell.angle_beta   90.00
_cell.angle_gamma   90.00
#
_symmetry.space_group_name_H-M   'P 1'
#
loop_
_entity.id
_entity.type
_entity.pdbx_description
1 polymer ?
#
loop_
_entity_poly.entity_id
_entity_poly.type
_entity_poly.pdbx_seq_one_letter_code
_entity_poly.pdbx_strand_id
1 'polypeptide(L)'
;EGRKLFQTWCEEAGLSMGVDQMGTMFMRREGTDKDALPVYVGSHLDTQPTGGRYDGVLGVLAGLEIIRTLNDLNIKTKHPIVVTNWTNEEGTRFAPAMLASGVFAGIHTQDWAYEREDAEGKNFGDELKRIGWCGDEPVGARKMHAMFELHIEQGPILEIEGKDIGVVTHGQGL
;
A
#
# COMPACT_ATOMS: atom_id res chain seq x y z
N GLU A 1 -1.77 -11.59 10.47
CA GLU A 1 -2.99 -11.13 11.16
C GLU A 1 -3.47 -9.79 10.62
N GLY A 2 -2.63 -8.73 10.59
CA GLY A 2 -3.01 -7.38 10.17
C GLY A 2 -3.63 -7.31 8.76
N ARG A 3 -3.07 -8.01 7.76
CA ARG A 3 -3.63 -8.07 6.41
C ARG A 3 -5.06 -8.64 6.39
N LYS A 4 -5.32 -9.70 7.16
CA LYS A 4 -6.67 -10.30 7.24
C LYS A 4 -7.66 -9.36 7.91
N LEU A 5 -7.24 -8.66 8.96
CA LEU A 5 -8.09 -7.68 9.63
C LEU A 5 -8.41 -6.51 8.69
N PHE A 6 -7.41 -5.99 7.99
CA PHE A 6 -7.61 -4.95 7.00
C PHE A 6 -8.55 -5.40 5.87
N GLN A 7 -8.37 -6.62 5.34
CA GLN A 7 -9.28 -7.22 4.37
C GLN A 7 -10.72 -7.21 4.88
N THR A 8 -10.95 -7.74 6.09
CA THR A 8 -12.30 -7.78 6.70
C THR A 8 -12.93 -6.39 6.76
N TRP A 9 -12.20 -5.40 7.27
CA TRP A 9 -12.71 -4.03 7.37
C TRP A 9 -13.03 -3.38 6.02
N CYS A 10 -12.24 -3.69 5.00
CA CYS A 10 -12.49 -3.20 3.65
C CYS A 10 -13.72 -3.88 3.02
N GLU A 11 -13.86 -5.19 3.19
CA GLU A 11 -15.03 -5.95 2.71
C GLU A 11 -16.32 -5.46 3.41
N GLU A 12 -16.29 -5.22 4.72
CA GLU A 12 -17.40 -4.61 5.47
C GLU A 12 -17.76 -3.21 4.96
N ALA A 13 -16.78 -2.46 4.47
CA ALA A 13 -17.00 -1.15 3.83
C ALA A 13 -17.44 -1.24 2.35
N GLY A 14 -17.64 -2.46 1.83
CA GLY A 14 -18.13 -2.72 0.48
C GLY A 14 -17.08 -2.68 -0.63
N LEU A 15 -15.79 -2.85 -0.28
CA LEU A 15 -14.72 -2.92 -1.27
C LEU A 15 -14.50 -4.35 -1.76
N SER A 16 -14.08 -4.48 -3.01
CA SER A 16 -13.57 -5.73 -3.57
C SER A 16 -12.04 -5.78 -3.46
N MET A 17 -11.49 -6.97 -3.16
CA MET A 17 -10.06 -7.18 -3.03
C MET A 17 -9.46 -7.79 -4.30
N GLY A 18 -8.34 -7.23 -4.76
CA GLY A 18 -7.38 -7.87 -5.63
C GLY A 18 -6.03 -7.97 -4.95
N VAL A 19 -5.23 -8.95 -5.30
CA VAL A 19 -3.87 -9.14 -4.79
C VAL A 19 -2.96 -9.50 -5.96
N ASP A 20 -1.85 -8.78 -6.09
CA ASP A 20 -0.87 -9.10 -7.12
C ASP A 20 0.13 -10.17 -6.68
N GLN A 21 0.97 -10.60 -7.61
CA GLN A 21 1.97 -11.63 -7.38
C GLN A 21 3.06 -11.20 -6.38
N MET A 22 3.21 -9.91 -6.08
CA MET A 22 4.06 -9.41 -5.00
C MET A 22 3.33 -9.31 -3.65
N GLY A 23 2.05 -9.69 -3.60
CA GLY A 23 1.23 -9.67 -2.39
C GLY A 23 0.66 -8.30 -2.04
N THR A 24 0.79 -7.32 -2.92
CA THR A 24 0.18 -6.01 -2.71
C THR A 24 -1.34 -6.14 -2.75
N MET A 25 -2.01 -5.59 -1.74
CA MET A 25 -3.47 -5.61 -1.65
C MET A 25 -4.06 -4.35 -2.27
N PHE A 26 -5.06 -4.54 -3.11
CA PHE A 26 -5.81 -3.46 -3.78
C PHE A 26 -7.28 -3.58 -3.43
N MET A 27 -7.76 -2.74 -2.53
CA MET A 27 -9.13 -2.74 -2.05
C MET A 27 -9.93 -1.68 -2.81
N ARG A 28 -10.79 -2.11 -3.75
CA ARG A 28 -11.44 -1.24 -4.72
C ARG A 28 -12.88 -0.93 -4.35
N ARG A 29 -13.23 0.36 -4.34
CA ARG A 29 -14.57 0.91 -4.39
C ARG A 29 -14.89 1.38 -5.80
N GLU A 30 -16.01 0.97 -6.36
CA GLU A 30 -16.39 1.36 -7.72
C GLU A 30 -16.76 2.85 -7.81
N GLY A 31 -16.44 3.42 -8.97
CA GLY A 31 -16.90 4.75 -9.38
C GLY A 31 -18.16 4.68 -10.24
N THR A 32 -18.69 5.84 -10.62
CA THR A 32 -19.82 5.94 -11.54
C THR A 32 -19.42 5.81 -13.02
N ASP A 33 -18.16 6.04 -13.34
CA ASP A 33 -17.58 5.91 -14.67
C ASP A 33 -16.67 4.67 -14.68
N LYS A 34 -17.09 3.64 -15.41
CA LYS A 34 -16.39 2.35 -15.49
C LYS A 34 -15.08 2.43 -16.29
N ASP A 35 -14.95 3.43 -17.14
CA ASP A 35 -13.77 3.63 -18.00
C ASP A 35 -12.75 4.58 -17.34
N ALA A 36 -13.11 5.24 -16.26
CA ALA A 36 -12.22 6.12 -15.54
C ALA A 36 -11.13 5.33 -14.81
N LEU A 37 -9.87 5.74 -14.96
CA LEU A 37 -8.75 5.18 -14.21
C LEU A 37 -8.94 5.45 -12.71
N PRO A 38 -8.64 4.47 -11.84
CA PRO A 38 -8.83 4.63 -10.40
C PRO A 38 -7.85 5.64 -9.79
N VAL A 39 -8.30 6.31 -8.74
CA VAL A 39 -7.46 7.07 -7.80
C VAL A 39 -7.05 6.12 -6.68
N TYR A 40 -5.76 6.07 -6.39
CA TYR A 40 -5.19 5.24 -5.34
C TYR A 40 -4.90 6.08 -4.10
N VAL A 41 -5.10 5.47 -2.95
CA VAL A 41 -4.73 6.01 -1.64
C VAL A 41 -4.23 4.87 -0.78
N GLY A 42 -3.17 5.05 -0.04
CA GLY A 42 -2.66 3.96 0.81
C GLY A 42 -1.20 4.16 1.18
N SER A 43 -0.63 3.13 1.75
CA SER A 43 0.75 3.01 2.20
C SER A 43 1.07 1.54 2.43
N HIS A 44 1.65 1.16 3.58
CA HIS A 44 2.04 -0.21 3.92
C HIS A 44 1.57 -0.61 5.33
N LEU A 45 1.50 -1.91 5.60
CA LEU A 45 1.18 -2.49 6.91
C LEU A 45 2.35 -3.28 7.51
N ASP A 46 3.44 -3.47 6.77
CA ASP A 46 4.67 -4.00 7.34
C ASP A 46 5.37 -2.92 8.16
N THR A 47 6.23 -3.32 9.09
CA THR A 47 6.90 -2.42 10.00
C THR A 47 8.28 -2.97 10.38
N GLN A 48 9.09 -2.13 10.96
CA GLN A 48 10.40 -2.50 11.52
C GLN A 48 10.24 -3.05 12.95
N PRO A 49 11.20 -3.83 13.47
CA PRO A 49 11.13 -4.37 14.83
C PRO A 49 10.93 -3.31 15.92
N THR A 50 11.46 -2.11 15.69
CA THR A 50 11.32 -0.94 16.58
C THR A 50 10.66 0.24 15.91
N GLY A 51 9.85 -0.01 14.86
CA GLY A 51 9.16 1.00 14.07
C GLY A 51 8.06 1.73 14.84
N GLY A 52 7.69 2.89 14.30
CA GLY A 52 6.60 3.70 14.82
C GLY A 52 5.24 3.03 14.61
N ARG A 53 4.30 3.29 15.54
CA ARG A 53 2.94 2.72 15.48
C ARG A 53 2.11 3.23 14.32
N TYR A 54 2.48 4.36 13.76
CA TYR A 54 1.73 5.06 12.72
C TYR A 54 2.41 4.98 11.34
N ASP A 55 3.63 4.46 11.31
CA ASP A 55 4.41 4.33 10.10
C ASP A 55 3.73 3.36 9.13
N GLY A 56 3.38 3.86 7.94
CA GLY A 56 2.59 3.17 6.92
C GLY A 56 1.13 2.93 7.27
N VAL A 57 0.85 2.47 8.48
CA VAL A 57 -0.52 2.14 8.94
C VAL A 57 -1.46 3.35 8.82
N LEU A 58 -0.96 4.56 9.13
CA LEU A 58 -1.74 5.80 9.00
C LEU A 58 -2.28 5.97 7.58
N GLY A 59 -1.44 5.81 6.56
CA GLY A 59 -1.86 6.00 5.16
C GLY A 59 -2.84 4.94 4.68
N VAL A 60 -2.67 3.68 5.09
CA VAL A 60 -3.61 2.60 4.76
C VAL A 60 -4.97 2.83 5.43
N LEU A 61 -4.99 3.16 6.72
CA LEU A 61 -6.25 3.39 7.45
C LEU A 61 -6.93 4.69 7.04
N ALA A 62 -6.17 5.73 6.68
CA ALA A 62 -6.74 6.96 6.11
C ALA A 62 -7.49 6.66 4.81
N GLY A 63 -6.95 5.79 3.96
CA GLY A 63 -7.64 5.32 2.76
C GLY A 63 -8.98 4.65 3.09
N LEU A 64 -9.00 3.74 4.06
CA LEU A 64 -10.24 3.10 4.52
C LEU A 64 -11.23 4.11 5.11
N GLU A 65 -10.76 5.08 5.88
CA GLU A 65 -11.60 6.13 6.48
C GLU A 65 -12.23 7.02 5.43
N ILE A 66 -11.50 7.37 4.37
CA ILE A 66 -12.06 8.09 3.21
C ILE A 66 -13.23 7.29 2.62
N ILE A 67 -13.08 5.98 2.44
CA ILE A 67 -14.15 5.13 1.90
C ILE A 67 -15.37 5.11 2.82
N ARG A 68 -15.18 4.93 4.12
CA ARG A 68 -16.27 4.94 5.11
C ARG A 68 -17.00 6.28 5.12
N THR A 69 -16.26 7.37 5.13
CA THR A 69 -16.83 8.73 5.06
C THR A 69 -17.66 8.94 3.79
N LEU A 70 -17.17 8.51 2.63
CA LEU A 70 -17.92 8.61 1.38
C LEU A 70 -19.20 7.76 1.40
N ASN A 71 -19.15 6.60 2.05
CA ASN A 71 -20.31 5.74 2.22
C ASN A 71 -21.35 6.36 3.16
N ASP A 72 -20.93 6.87 4.31
CA ASP A 72 -21.81 7.52 5.30
C ASP A 72 -22.51 8.75 4.74
N LEU A 73 -21.80 9.52 3.91
CA LEU A 73 -22.32 10.69 3.23
C LEU A 73 -23.09 10.37 1.92
N ASN A 74 -23.16 9.09 1.52
CA ASN A 74 -23.75 8.65 0.26
C ASN A 74 -23.13 9.34 -0.98
N ILE A 75 -21.85 9.70 -0.92
CA ILE A 75 -21.15 10.35 -2.03
C ILE A 75 -20.66 9.28 -3.01
N LYS A 76 -21.04 9.44 -4.28
CA LYS A 76 -20.53 8.63 -5.39
C LYS A 76 -19.43 9.40 -6.11
N THR A 77 -18.27 8.77 -6.25
CA THR A 77 -17.15 9.35 -7.00
C THR A 77 -17.21 8.97 -8.47
N LYS A 78 -16.72 9.83 -9.35
CA LYS A 78 -16.60 9.50 -10.78
C LYS A 78 -15.61 8.37 -10.98
N HIS A 79 -14.38 8.54 -10.47
CA HIS A 79 -13.32 7.55 -10.52
C HIS A 79 -13.52 6.48 -9.44
N PRO A 80 -13.18 5.23 -9.71
CA PRO A 80 -12.99 4.25 -8.66
C PRO A 80 -11.91 4.72 -7.68
N ILE A 81 -12.03 4.31 -6.41
CA ILE A 81 -10.99 4.55 -5.40
C ILE A 81 -10.41 3.19 -4.99
N VAL A 82 -9.09 3.09 -4.92
CA VAL A 82 -8.39 1.88 -4.51
C VAL A 82 -7.55 2.19 -3.27
N VAL A 83 -7.86 1.52 -2.17
CA VAL A 83 -6.99 1.56 -0.98
C VAL A 83 -5.91 0.50 -1.15
N THR A 84 -4.65 0.92 -1.11
CA THR A 84 -3.50 0.06 -1.39
C THR A 84 -2.70 -0.21 -0.11
N ASN A 85 -2.27 -1.48 0.03
CA ASN A 85 -1.29 -1.88 1.03
C ASN A 85 -0.11 -2.53 0.31
N TRP A 86 0.99 -1.79 0.17
CA TRP A 86 2.23 -2.27 -0.43
C TRP A 86 2.88 -3.35 0.43
N THR A 87 3.47 -4.37 -0.20
CA THR A 87 4.16 -5.44 0.50
C THR A 87 5.65 -5.14 0.62
N ASN A 88 6.21 -5.38 1.81
CA ASN A 88 7.65 -5.25 2.08
C ASN A 88 8.17 -3.85 1.71
N GLU A 89 7.44 -2.84 2.17
CA GLU A 89 7.82 -1.45 1.92
C GLU A 89 9.09 -1.09 2.73
N GLU A 90 9.14 -1.50 3.99
CA GLU A 90 10.25 -1.22 4.89
C GLU A 90 11.55 -1.99 4.57
N GLY A 91 11.44 -3.09 3.84
CA GLY A 91 12.62 -3.90 3.48
C GLY A 91 13.32 -4.58 4.65
N THR A 92 12.73 -4.55 5.83
CA THR A 92 13.37 -5.02 7.08
C THR A 92 13.76 -6.49 7.04
N ARG A 93 12.89 -7.34 6.51
CA ARG A 93 13.18 -8.77 6.38
C ARG A 93 13.83 -9.09 5.03
N PHE A 94 13.37 -8.47 3.96
CA PHE A 94 13.86 -8.69 2.60
C PHE A 94 14.25 -7.35 1.97
N ALA A 95 15.52 -7.01 2.04
CA ALA A 95 16.05 -5.80 1.41
C ALA A 95 15.97 -5.88 -0.13
N PRO A 96 15.77 -4.75 -0.81
CA PRO A 96 15.68 -3.38 -0.29
C PRO A 96 14.27 -3.00 0.18
N ALA A 97 14.14 -1.81 0.76
CA ALA A 97 12.86 -1.17 0.98
C ALA A 97 12.11 -0.93 -0.34
N MET A 98 10.78 -0.68 -0.26
CA MET A 98 9.90 -0.44 -1.41
C MET A 98 9.92 -1.57 -2.45
N LEU A 99 10.10 -2.83 -2.00
CA LEU A 99 10.33 -3.96 -2.91
C LEU A 99 9.15 -4.18 -3.86
N ALA A 100 7.93 -4.30 -3.34
CA ALA A 100 6.76 -4.56 -4.19
C ALA A 100 6.37 -3.36 -5.06
N SER A 101 6.42 -2.15 -4.54
CA SER A 101 6.16 -0.93 -5.31
C SER A 101 7.24 -0.71 -6.38
N GLY A 102 8.48 -1.08 -6.10
CA GLY A 102 9.57 -1.06 -7.08
C GLY A 102 9.35 -2.01 -8.26
N VAL A 103 8.84 -3.24 -7.99
CA VAL A 103 8.45 -4.17 -9.07
C VAL A 103 7.23 -3.62 -9.83
N PHE A 104 6.23 -3.10 -9.12
CA PHE A 104 5.05 -2.48 -9.74
C PHE A 104 5.42 -1.33 -10.69
N ALA A 105 6.38 -0.51 -10.31
CA ALA A 105 6.89 0.60 -11.12
C ALA A 105 7.89 0.19 -12.23
N GLY A 106 8.24 -1.09 -12.30
CA GLY A 106 9.19 -1.60 -13.29
C GLY A 106 10.66 -1.27 -13.00
N ILE A 107 10.99 -0.86 -11.78
CA ILE A 107 12.37 -0.61 -11.32
C ILE A 107 13.11 -1.93 -11.10
N HIS A 108 12.40 -2.93 -10.56
CA HIS A 108 12.92 -4.27 -10.34
C HIS A 108 12.09 -5.29 -11.12
N THR A 109 12.70 -6.41 -11.50
CA THR A 109 11.95 -7.55 -12.03
C THR A 109 11.36 -8.37 -10.88
N GLN A 110 10.22 -9.03 -11.13
CA GLN A 110 9.59 -9.91 -10.14
C GLN A 110 10.51 -11.07 -9.73
N ASP A 111 11.20 -11.69 -10.71
CA ASP A 111 12.13 -12.80 -10.44
C ASP A 111 13.24 -12.36 -9.50
N TRP A 112 13.86 -11.22 -9.79
CA TRP A 112 14.88 -10.67 -8.90
C TRP A 112 14.34 -10.39 -7.49
N ALA A 113 13.15 -9.84 -7.37
CA ALA A 113 12.53 -9.57 -6.07
C ALA A 113 12.22 -10.86 -5.30
N TYR A 114 11.78 -11.90 -5.98
CA TYR A 114 11.50 -13.21 -5.39
C TYR A 114 12.75 -13.89 -4.79
N GLU A 115 13.92 -13.64 -5.38
CA GLU A 115 15.22 -14.15 -4.93
C GLU A 115 15.81 -13.37 -3.75
N ARG A 116 15.15 -12.31 -3.26
CA ARG A 116 15.68 -11.60 -2.07
C ARG A 116 15.60 -12.49 -0.85
N GLU A 117 16.73 -12.62 -0.17
CA GLU A 117 16.87 -13.49 0.98
C GLU A 117 16.84 -12.71 2.29
N ASP A 118 16.28 -13.33 3.31
CA ASP A 118 16.41 -12.86 4.69
C ASP A 118 17.72 -13.38 5.34
N ALA A 119 17.94 -12.99 6.58
CA ALA A 119 19.14 -13.38 7.33
C ALA A 119 19.26 -14.91 7.57
N GLU A 120 18.18 -15.67 7.36
CA GLU A 120 18.15 -17.13 7.48
C GLU A 120 18.26 -17.83 6.12
N GLY A 121 18.44 -17.09 5.03
CA GLY A 121 18.51 -17.61 3.66
C GLY A 121 17.17 -18.06 3.08
N LYS A 122 16.05 -17.53 3.60
CA LYS A 122 14.71 -17.77 3.03
C LYS A 122 14.39 -16.71 2.00
N ASN A 123 13.86 -17.14 0.85
CA ASN A 123 13.51 -16.24 -0.24
C ASN A 123 12.17 -15.57 -0.01
N PHE A 124 12.04 -14.30 -0.43
CA PHE A 124 10.81 -13.51 -0.37
C PHE A 124 9.65 -14.22 -1.09
N GLY A 125 9.86 -14.71 -2.32
CA GLY A 125 8.82 -15.36 -3.10
C GLY A 125 8.27 -16.62 -2.44
N ASP A 126 9.12 -17.44 -1.82
CA ASP A 126 8.70 -18.66 -1.15
C ASP A 126 7.94 -18.36 0.16
N GLU A 127 8.41 -17.38 0.92
CA GLU A 127 7.74 -16.93 2.13
C GLU A 127 6.38 -16.30 1.82
N LEU A 128 6.28 -15.51 0.75
CA LEU A 128 5.02 -14.92 0.31
C LEU A 128 3.98 -16.00 -0.06
N LYS A 129 4.40 -17.03 -0.79
CA LYS A 129 3.57 -18.19 -1.12
C LYS A 129 3.19 -18.98 0.12
N ARG A 130 4.16 -19.24 1.02
CA ARG A 130 3.95 -19.98 2.27
C ARG A 130 2.89 -19.34 3.17
N ILE A 131 2.87 -18.01 3.24
CA ILE A 131 1.87 -17.28 4.04
C ILE A 131 0.54 -17.05 3.31
N GLY A 132 0.43 -17.51 2.05
CA GLY A 132 -0.80 -17.45 1.26
C GLY A 132 -1.19 -16.07 0.75
N TRP A 133 -0.21 -15.18 0.56
CA TRP A 133 -0.45 -13.82 0.06
C TRP A 133 0.15 -13.53 -1.32
N CYS A 134 0.71 -14.53 -1.99
CA CYS A 134 1.02 -14.42 -3.42
C CYS A 134 -0.29 -14.48 -4.20
N GLY A 135 -0.73 -13.36 -4.75
CA GLY A 135 -1.94 -13.26 -5.56
C GLY A 135 -1.73 -13.77 -6.98
N ASP A 136 -2.77 -13.66 -7.78
CA ASP A 136 -2.81 -14.13 -9.17
C ASP A 136 -2.70 -12.98 -10.18
N GLU A 137 -2.86 -11.72 -9.75
CA GLU A 137 -2.75 -10.57 -10.63
C GLU A 137 -1.30 -10.30 -11.04
N PRO A 138 -1.01 -10.10 -12.35
CA PRO A 138 0.32 -9.70 -12.78
C PRO A 138 0.72 -8.35 -12.18
N VAL A 139 1.95 -8.25 -11.68
CA VAL A 139 2.46 -7.01 -11.09
C VAL A 139 2.58 -5.92 -12.15
N GLY A 140 2.17 -4.69 -11.81
CA GLY A 140 2.20 -3.56 -12.75
C GLY A 140 1.09 -3.56 -13.81
N ALA A 141 0.18 -4.56 -13.81
CA ALA A 141 -0.95 -4.58 -14.74
C ALA A 141 -1.99 -3.49 -14.47
N ARG A 142 -2.09 -3.04 -13.22
CA ARG A 142 -3.04 -2.00 -12.82
C ARG A 142 -2.53 -0.63 -13.22
N LYS A 143 -3.44 0.16 -13.81
CA LYS A 143 -3.18 1.57 -14.12
C LYS A 143 -3.84 2.46 -13.09
N MET A 144 -3.25 3.62 -12.82
CA MET A 144 -3.78 4.61 -11.89
C MET A 144 -3.92 5.98 -12.55
N HIS A 145 -4.95 6.73 -12.13
CA HIS A 145 -5.10 8.14 -12.49
C HIS A 145 -4.16 9.01 -11.65
N ALA A 146 -4.14 8.75 -10.35
CA ALA A 146 -3.28 9.40 -9.38
C ALA A 146 -3.09 8.48 -8.18
N MET A 147 -2.04 8.70 -7.38
CA MET A 147 -1.85 8.09 -6.09
C MET A 147 -1.57 9.15 -5.03
N PHE A 148 -2.21 8.99 -3.87
CA PHE A 148 -1.99 9.80 -2.68
C PHE A 148 -1.53 8.89 -1.54
N GLU A 149 -0.54 9.34 -0.81
CA GLU A 149 -0.08 8.69 0.40
C GLU A 149 -0.03 9.70 1.54
N LEU A 150 -0.81 9.45 2.58
CA LEU A 150 -0.69 10.17 3.83
C LEU A 150 0.32 9.44 4.70
N HIS A 151 1.40 10.13 5.03
CA HIS A 151 2.49 9.56 5.83
C HIS A 151 2.85 10.47 6.99
N ILE A 152 3.37 9.90 8.07
CA ILE A 152 4.00 10.69 9.13
C ILE A 152 5.26 11.37 8.57
N GLU A 153 5.63 12.53 9.10
CA GLU A 153 6.81 13.26 8.62
C GLU A 153 8.13 12.51 8.85
N GLN A 154 8.17 11.65 9.86
CA GLN A 154 9.41 11.00 10.36
C GLN A 154 10.48 12.02 10.78
N GLY A 155 10.04 13.21 11.15
CA GLY A 155 10.91 14.34 11.53
C GLY A 155 10.12 15.39 12.31
N PRO A 156 10.78 16.41 12.86
CA PRO A 156 10.17 17.38 13.77
C PRO A 156 9.78 18.72 13.10
N ILE A 157 9.97 18.90 11.80
CA ILE A 157 9.90 20.22 11.16
C ILE A 157 8.48 20.77 11.17
N LEU A 158 7.49 19.96 10.78
CA LEU A 158 6.10 20.40 10.73
C LEU A 158 5.59 20.75 12.13
N GLU A 159 5.93 19.93 13.13
CA GLU A 159 5.58 20.21 14.52
C GLU A 159 6.20 21.50 15.03
N ILE A 160 7.51 21.71 14.80
CA ILE A 160 8.21 22.93 15.19
C ILE A 160 7.62 24.18 14.52
N GLU A 161 7.20 24.05 13.27
CA GLU A 161 6.60 25.16 12.50
C GLU A 161 5.09 25.31 12.74
N GLY A 162 4.46 24.43 13.53
CA GLY A 162 3.02 24.43 13.79
C GLY A 162 2.21 24.18 12.53
N LYS A 163 2.67 23.29 11.65
CA LYS A 163 2.00 22.88 10.41
C LYS A 163 1.39 21.51 10.58
N ASP A 164 0.13 21.38 10.17
CA ASP A 164 -0.58 20.09 10.22
C ASP A 164 -0.24 19.21 9.02
N ILE A 165 0.02 19.81 7.86
CA ILE A 165 0.26 19.10 6.59
C ILE A 165 1.47 19.70 5.87
N GLY A 166 2.34 18.82 5.39
CA GLY A 166 3.40 19.15 4.44
C GLY A 166 3.19 18.41 3.12
N VAL A 167 3.36 19.12 2.01
CA VAL A 167 3.37 18.48 0.68
C VAL A 167 4.80 18.14 0.32
N VAL A 168 5.09 16.85 0.14
CA VAL A 168 6.44 16.39 -0.27
C VAL A 168 6.71 16.85 -1.70
N THR A 169 7.76 17.64 -1.89
CA THR A 169 8.17 18.14 -3.19
C THR A 169 9.44 17.46 -3.73
N HIS A 170 10.22 16.86 -2.84
CA HIS A 170 11.49 16.19 -3.16
C HIS A 170 11.73 15.02 -2.21
N GLY A 171 12.32 13.94 -2.72
CA GLY A 171 12.87 12.85 -1.91
C GLY A 171 14.40 12.99 -1.84
N GLN A 172 14.96 12.71 -0.67
CA GLN A 172 16.41 12.52 -0.55
C GLN A 172 16.73 11.07 -0.92
N GLY A 173 17.72 10.89 -1.79
CA GLY A 173 18.30 9.57 -2.02
C GLY A 173 19.12 9.12 -0.81
N LEU A 174 19.09 7.85 -0.53
CA LEU A 174 19.93 7.16 0.46
C LEU A 174 21.20 6.64 -0.21
#